data_be3039a4a913c6ce79eefb1b89715366
#
_entry.id   be3039a4a913c6ce79eefb1b89715366
#
_cell.length_a   1.000
_cell.length_b   1.000
_cell.length_c   1.000
_cell.angle_alpha   90.00
_cell.angle_beta   90.00
_cell.angle_gamma   90.00
#
_symmetry.space_group_name_H-M   'P 1'
#
loop_
_entity.id
_entity.type
_entity.pdbx_description
1 polymer ?
#
loop_
_entity_poly.entity_id
_entity_poly.type
_entity_poly.pdbx_seq_one_letter_code
_entity_poly.pdbx_strand_id
1 'polypeptide(L)'
;MKSPKSRPSGAAFLLAQLGAHAAERFGERIEVLGISPPHAGILRMIATTPSCNQQALAKRLGVLPSRMVMLIDELADKGLVQRTRSQKDRRHSELTLTKAGRQLLGKLSKLAMEHESELCAALTSTERDTLAALCRKIVHQQGLTPDVHPGYRKL
;
A
#
# COMPACT_ATOMS: atom_id res chain seq x y z
N MET A 1 -0.76 -41.48 -28.62
CA MET A 1 0.08 -40.72 -27.69
C MET A 1 -0.82 -39.75 -26.93
N LYS A 2 -1.12 -40.03 -25.65
CA LYS A 2 -1.96 -39.11 -24.85
C LYS A 2 -1.13 -37.88 -24.51
N SER A 3 -1.55 -36.66 -24.93
CA SER A 3 -0.95 -35.39 -24.52
C SER A 3 -0.86 -35.34 -23.00
N PRO A 4 0.26 -34.88 -22.43
CA PRO A 4 0.37 -34.73 -20.99
C PRO A 4 -0.70 -33.73 -20.53
N LYS A 5 -1.65 -34.15 -19.68
CA LYS A 5 -2.57 -33.24 -19.02
C LYS A 5 -1.72 -32.25 -18.23
N SER A 6 -1.66 -30.97 -18.69
CA SER A 6 -0.99 -29.92 -17.94
C SER A 6 -1.61 -29.86 -16.56
N ARG A 7 -0.76 -29.99 -15.52
CA ARG A 7 -1.24 -29.79 -14.15
C ARG A 7 -1.70 -28.32 -14.02
N PRO A 8 -2.85 -28.08 -13.41
CA PRO A 8 -3.29 -26.71 -13.18
C PRO A 8 -2.23 -25.94 -12.37
N SER A 9 -2.08 -24.66 -12.65
CA SER A 9 -1.13 -23.79 -11.97
C SER A 9 -1.35 -23.84 -10.45
N GLY A 10 -0.27 -23.98 -9.68
CA GLY A 10 -0.34 -23.99 -8.21
C GLY A 10 -0.67 -22.61 -7.63
N ALA A 11 -1.14 -22.58 -6.38
CA ALA A 11 -1.52 -21.35 -5.68
C ALA A 11 -0.41 -20.29 -5.66
N ALA A 12 0.85 -20.69 -5.49
CA ALA A 12 1.98 -19.76 -5.47
C ALA A 12 2.14 -19.01 -6.80
N PHE A 13 1.99 -19.71 -7.93
CA PHE A 13 2.05 -19.09 -9.26
C PHE A 13 0.88 -18.14 -9.47
N LEU A 14 -0.35 -18.55 -9.11
CA LEU A 14 -1.55 -17.72 -9.24
C LEU A 14 -1.46 -16.45 -8.36
N LEU A 15 -0.94 -16.57 -7.15
CA LEU A 15 -0.70 -15.42 -6.27
C LEU A 15 0.32 -14.44 -6.87
N ALA A 16 1.40 -14.95 -7.46
CA ALA A 16 2.40 -14.11 -8.12
C ALA A 16 1.81 -13.41 -9.36
N GLN A 17 1.07 -14.13 -10.19
CA GLN A 17 0.43 -13.59 -11.38
C GLN A 17 -0.61 -12.51 -11.03
N LEU A 18 -1.51 -12.82 -10.10
CA LEU A 18 -2.55 -11.88 -9.66
C LEU A 18 -1.95 -10.67 -8.95
N GLY A 19 -0.93 -10.89 -8.10
CA GLY A 19 -0.26 -9.81 -7.39
C GLY A 19 0.43 -8.81 -8.33
N ALA A 20 1.13 -9.30 -9.36
CA ALA A 20 1.75 -8.43 -10.36
C ALA A 20 0.70 -7.64 -11.14
N HIS A 21 -0.34 -8.31 -11.64
CA HIS A 21 -1.44 -7.67 -12.36
C HIS A 21 -2.19 -6.64 -11.50
N ALA A 22 -2.52 -6.98 -10.26
CA ALA A 22 -3.20 -6.08 -9.34
C ALA A 22 -2.36 -4.81 -9.04
N ALA A 23 -1.05 -4.96 -8.84
CA ALA A 23 -0.15 -3.85 -8.58
C ALA A 23 -0.05 -2.89 -9.78
N GLU A 24 0.07 -3.44 -11.00
CA GLU A 24 0.10 -2.66 -12.25
C GLU A 24 -1.21 -1.87 -12.43
N ARG A 25 -2.35 -2.54 -12.37
CA ARG A 25 -3.67 -1.91 -12.53
C ARG A 25 -3.96 -0.85 -11.46
N PHE A 26 -3.53 -1.09 -10.23
CA PHE A 26 -3.66 -0.09 -9.18
C PHE A 26 -2.79 1.14 -9.45
N GLY A 27 -1.55 0.93 -9.90
CA GLY A 27 -0.65 2.02 -10.29
C GLY A 27 -1.26 2.93 -11.36
N GLU A 28 -1.74 2.34 -12.47
CA GLU A 28 -2.42 3.06 -13.55
C GLU A 28 -3.63 3.84 -13.04
N ARG A 29 -4.43 3.24 -12.17
CA ARG A 29 -5.66 3.84 -11.65
C ARG A 29 -5.40 5.08 -10.81
N ILE A 30 -4.33 5.11 -10.04
CA ILE A 30 -4.01 6.25 -9.16
C ILE A 30 -3.21 7.36 -9.84
N GLU A 31 -2.70 7.15 -11.06
CA GLU A 31 -1.97 8.19 -11.82
C GLU A 31 -2.76 9.49 -11.96
N VAL A 32 -4.08 9.40 -12.11
CA VAL A 32 -4.97 10.57 -12.19
C VAL A 32 -4.93 11.47 -10.95
N LEU A 33 -4.44 10.94 -9.82
CA LEU A 33 -4.26 11.69 -8.58
C LEU A 33 -2.90 12.38 -8.49
N GLY A 34 -2.02 12.19 -9.48
CA GLY A 34 -0.66 12.74 -9.49
C GLY A 34 0.26 12.14 -8.42
N ILE A 35 -0.01 10.93 -7.96
CA ILE A 35 0.78 10.19 -6.97
C ILE A 35 1.11 8.78 -7.45
N SER A 36 2.16 8.20 -6.87
CA SER A 36 2.57 6.82 -7.11
C SER A 36 2.09 5.88 -6.00
N PRO A 37 2.11 4.54 -6.22
CA PRO A 37 1.77 3.57 -5.18
C PRO A 37 2.54 3.74 -3.86
N PRO A 38 3.86 4.03 -3.83
CA PRO A 38 4.56 4.37 -2.59
C PRO A 38 3.96 5.56 -1.86
N HIS A 39 3.62 6.63 -2.54
CA HIS A 39 2.96 7.81 -1.95
C HIS A 39 1.61 7.45 -1.33
N ALA A 40 0.80 6.64 -2.04
CA ALA A 40 -0.51 6.20 -1.56
C ALA A 40 -0.41 5.45 -0.23
N GLY A 41 0.55 4.53 -0.11
CA GLY A 41 0.79 3.79 1.13
C GLY A 41 1.28 4.68 2.27
N ILE A 42 2.17 5.64 2.00
CA ILE A 42 2.66 6.60 2.99
C ILE A 42 1.51 7.48 3.51
N LEU A 43 0.67 8.02 2.63
CA LEU A 43 -0.50 8.83 3.02
C LEU A 43 -1.44 8.04 3.93
N ARG A 44 -1.72 6.78 3.59
CA ARG A 44 -2.53 5.90 4.42
C ARG A 44 -1.92 5.67 5.80
N MET A 45 -0.61 5.43 5.87
CA MET A 45 0.07 5.19 7.12
C MET A 45 0.10 6.42 8.01
N ILE A 46 0.34 7.61 7.46
CA ILE A 46 0.27 8.87 8.21
C ILE A 46 -1.13 9.07 8.78
N ALA A 47 -2.18 8.75 8.02
CA ALA A 47 -3.56 8.90 8.46
C ALA A 47 -3.94 7.95 9.62
N THR A 48 -3.35 6.76 9.66
CA THR A 48 -3.74 5.69 10.59
C THR A 48 -2.79 5.51 11.78
N THR A 49 -1.64 6.21 11.77
CA THR A 49 -0.62 6.06 12.82
C THR A 49 -0.52 7.34 13.64
N PRO A 50 -0.94 7.34 14.92
CA PRO A 50 -0.75 8.49 15.79
C PRO A 50 0.73 8.85 15.95
N SER A 51 1.03 10.15 16.03
CA SER A 51 2.41 10.66 16.21
C SER A 51 3.41 10.06 15.22
N CYS A 52 2.97 9.90 13.97
CA CYS A 52 3.77 9.31 12.90
C CYS A 52 5.00 10.17 12.62
N ASN A 53 6.19 9.59 12.67
CA ASN A 53 7.41 10.27 12.28
C ASN A 53 8.12 9.54 11.15
N GLN A 54 9.00 10.26 10.46
CA GLN A 54 9.67 9.77 9.25
C GLN A 54 10.54 8.53 9.50
N GLN A 55 11.22 8.46 10.66
CA GLN A 55 12.07 7.30 10.98
C GLN A 55 11.24 6.05 11.25
N ALA A 56 10.12 6.19 11.98
CA ALA A 56 9.20 5.08 12.22
C ALA A 56 8.58 4.55 10.92
N LEU A 57 8.22 5.46 9.99
CA LEU A 57 7.75 5.09 8.66
C LEU A 57 8.80 4.33 7.86
N ALA A 58 10.02 4.84 7.79
CA ALA A 58 11.13 4.21 7.08
C ALA A 58 11.37 2.78 7.59
N LYS A 59 11.41 2.61 8.91
CA LYS A 59 11.59 1.31 9.57
C LYS A 59 10.43 0.36 9.25
N ARG A 60 9.19 0.82 9.36
CA ARG A 60 8.00 -0.02 9.14
C ARG A 60 7.87 -0.46 7.70
N LEU A 61 8.16 0.44 6.74
CA LEU A 61 8.09 0.15 5.31
C LEU A 61 9.33 -0.58 4.76
N GLY A 62 10.40 -0.65 5.54
CA GLY A 62 11.66 -1.23 5.10
C GLY A 62 12.35 -0.40 4.01
N VAL A 63 12.16 0.92 4.03
CA VAL A 63 12.73 1.90 3.10
C VAL A 63 13.96 2.53 3.73
N LEU A 64 14.99 2.81 2.93
CA LEU A 64 16.15 3.57 3.39
C LEU A 64 15.73 4.96 3.88
N PRO A 65 16.30 5.47 4.99
CA PRO A 65 15.94 6.78 5.52
C PRO A 65 16.06 7.91 4.50
N SER A 66 17.10 7.90 3.66
CA SER A 66 17.29 8.89 2.59
C SER A 66 16.18 8.85 1.54
N ARG A 67 15.73 7.66 1.17
CA ARG A 67 14.62 7.50 0.22
C ARG A 67 13.30 7.95 0.84
N MET A 68 13.09 7.68 2.12
CA MET A 68 11.91 8.16 2.84
C MET A 68 11.86 9.69 2.89
N VAL A 69 13.02 10.36 3.09
CA VAL A 69 13.10 11.83 3.01
C VAL A 69 12.55 12.32 1.69
N MET A 70 13.03 11.77 0.57
CA MET A 70 12.61 12.17 -0.78
C MET A 70 11.10 11.99 -0.99
N LEU A 71 10.56 10.84 -0.60
CA LEU A 71 9.12 10.54 -0.74
C LEU A 71 8.25 11.51 0.08
N ILE A 72 8.69 11.85 1.29
CA ILE A 72 7.98 12.81 2.14
C ILE A 72 8.10 14.23 1.59
N ASP A 73 9.27 14.62 1.07
CA ASP A 73 9.47 15.93 0.45
C ASP A 73 8.58 16.09 -0.79
N GLU A 74 8.52 15.08 -1.66
CA GLU A 74 7.61 15.07 -2.81
C GLU A 74 6.13 15.25 -2.39
N LEU A 75 5.70 14.61 -1.30
CA LEU A 75 4.34 14.77 -0.77
C LEU A 75 4.13 16.15 -0.12
N ALA A 76 5.15 16.71 0.53
CA ALA A 76 5.10 18.04 1.12
C ALA A 76 5.06 19.13 0.04
N ASP A 77 5.85 19.00 -1.02
CA ASP A 77 5.86 19.90 -2.17
C ASP A 77 4.52 19.92 -2.91
N LYS A 78 3.81 18.78 -2.92
CA LYS A 78 2.42 18.68 -3.40
C LYS A 78 1.39 19.25 -2.41
N GLY A 79 1.82 19.71 -1.23
CA GLY A 79 0.92 20.23 -0.20
C GLY A 79 0.03 19.17 0.46
N LEU A 80 0.40 17.90 0.42
CA LEU A 80 -0.41 16.78 0.92
C LEU A 80 -0.05 16.38 2.36
N VAL A 81 1.21 16.58 2.74
CA VAL A 81 1.78 16.26 4.04
C VAL A 81 2.49 17.48 4.60
N GLN A 82 2.45 17.65 5.89
CA GLN A 82 3.21 18.66 6.61
C GLN A 82 3.96 18.05 7.78
N ARG A 83 5.12 18.66 8.12
CA ARG A 83 5.89 18.37 9.32
C ARG A 83 5.48 19.32 10.41
N THR A 84 5.02 18.79 11.54
CA THR A 84 4.68 19.56 12.73
C THR A 84 5.62 19.18 13.88
N ARG A 85 5.91 20.11 14.78
CA ARG A 85 6.67 19.76 15.98
C ARG A 85 5.83 18.85 16.86
N SER A 86 6.42 17.75 17.35
CA SER A 86 5.74 16.88 18.30
C SER A 86 5.43 17.64 19.58
N GLN A 87 4.20 17.50 20.07
CA GLN A 87 3.81 18.04 21.38
C GLN A 87 4.43 17.26 22.55
N LYS A 88 4.81 15.99 22.30
CA LYS A 88 5.38 15.10 23.32
C LYS A 88 6.89 15.25 23.43
N ASP A 89 7.59 15.45 22.33
CA ASP A 89 9.03 15.67 22.30
C ASP A 89 9.38 16.66 21.17
N ARG A 90 9.76 17.87 21.57
CA ARG A 90 10.12 18.97 20.65
C ARG A 90 11.33 18.67 19.74
N ARG A 91 12.07 17.60 20.02
CA ARG A 91 13.20 17.14 19.20
C ARG A 91 12.77 16.36 17.97
N HIS A 92 11.51 15.92 17.93
CA HIS A 92 10.97 15.11 16.83
C HIS A 92 9.89 15.88 16.07
N SER A 93 9.91 15.73 14.74
CA SER A 93 8.83 16.18 13.87
C SER A 93 7.85 15.03 13.65
N GLU A 94 6.58 15.34 13.75
CA GLU A 94 5.49 14.45 13.37
C GLU A 94 5.01 14.78 11.96
N LEU A 95 4.60 13.76 11.22
CA LEU A 95 3.99 13.89 9.91
C LEU A 95 2.48 13.88 10.05
N THR A 96 1.83 14.84 9.45
CA THR A 96 0.37 14.94 9.43
C THR A 96 -0.12 15.24 8.01
N LEU A 97 -1.33 14.77 7.71
CA LEU A 97 -1.98 15.12 6.45
C LEU A 97 -2.52 16.55 6.52
N THR A 98 -2.32 17.31 5.46
CA THR A 98 -3.01 18.57 5.25
C THR A 98 -4.48 18.35 4.94
N LYS A 99 -5.28 19.42 4.81
CA LYS A 99 -6.66 19.31 4.30
C LYS A 99 -6.69 18.67 2.91
N ALA A 100 -5.80 19.10 2.02
CA ALA A 100 -5.66 18.53 0.68
C ALA A 100 -5.24 17.04 0.72
N GLY A 101 -4.31 16.67 1.61
CA GLY A 101 -3.90 15.28 1.82
C GLY A 101 -5.06 14.38 2.26
N ARG A 102 -5.89 14.85 3.18
CA ARG A 102 -7.10 14.11 3.61
C ARG A 102 -8.12 13.96 2.48
N GLN A 103 -8.34 15.00 1.68
CA GLN A 103 -9.22 14.93 0.52
C GLN A 103 -8.70 13.95 -0.54
N LEU A 104 -7.40 13.97 -0.80
CA LEU A 104 -6.77 13.03 -1.73
C LEU A 104 -6.88 11.59 -1.22
N LEU A 105 -6.68 11.36 0.08
CA LEU A 105 -6.84 10.04 0.70
C LEU A 105 -8.28 9.51 0.54
N GLY A 106 -9.29 10.38 0.63
CA GLY A 106 -10.69 10.01 0.36
C GLY A 106 -10.89 9.54 -1.10
N LYS A 107 -10.32 10.26 -2.06
CA LYS A 107 -10.34 9.85 -3.48
C LYS A 107 -9.60 8.53 -3.70
N LEU A 108 -8.43 8.38 -3.09
CA LEU A 108 -7.63 7.17 -3.15
C LEU A 108 -8.40 5.96 -2.59
N SER A 109 -9.09 6.13 -1.47
CA SER A 109 -9.92 5.06 -0.86
C SER A 109 -11.03 4.62 -1.80
N LYS A 110 -11.68 5.56 -2.51
CA LYS A 110 -12.69 5.24 -3.52
C LYS A 110 -12.10 4.43 -4.66
N LEU A 111 -10.98 4.88 -5.23
CA LEU A 111 -10.30 4.14 -6.31
C LEU A 111 -9.82 2.75 -5.87
N ALA A 112 -9.39 2.60 -4.61
CA ALA A 112 -9.01 1.29 -4.06
C ALA A 112 -10.21 0.34 -3.94
N MET A 113 -11.39 0.84 -3.53
CA MET A 113 -12.62 0.04 -3.48
C MET A 113 -13.09 -0.37 -4.88
N GLU A 114 -13.01 0.53 -5.85
CA GLU A 114 -13.32 0.22 -7.25
C GLU A 114 -12.36 -0.84 -7.82
N HIS A 115 -11.07 -0.70 -7.54
CA HIS A 115 -10.03 -1.67 -7.92
C HIS A 115 -10.31 -3.06 -7.33
N GLU A 116 -10.61 -3.14 -6.04
CA GLU A 116 -10.98 -4.39 -5.36
C GLU A 116 -12.22 -5.03 -6.00
N SER A 117 -13.25 -4.22 -6.26
CA SER A 117 -14.49 -4.70 -6.87
C SER A 117 -14.28 -5.27 -8.26
N GLU A 118 -13.47 -4.62 -9.10
CA GLU A 118 -13.16 -5.08 -10.45
C GLU A 118 -12.26 -6.32 -10.45
N LEU A 119 -11.20 -6.31 -9.64
CA LEU A 119 -10.26 -7.42 -9.56
C LEU A 119 -10.95 -8.72 -9.10
N CYS A 120 -11.87 -8.58 -8.15
CA CYS A 120 -12.59 -9.69 -7.55
C CYS A 120 -14.02 -9.86 -8.09
N ALA A 121 -14.32 -9.33 -9.29
CA ALA A 121 -15.68 -9.35 -9.85
C ALA A 121 -16.25 -10.77 -10.08
N ALA A 122 -15.38 -11.75 -10.29
CA ALA A 122 -15.78 -13.15 -10.45
C ALA A 122 -16.18 -13.86 -9.14
N LEU A 123 -15.94 -13.21 -7.99
CA LEU A 123 -16.16 -13.80 -6.66
C LEU A 123 -17.41 -13.22 -6.01
N THR A 124 -18.14 -14.07 -5.30
CA THR A 124 -19.17 -13.65 -4.35
C THR A 124 -18.52 -12.96 -3.14
N SER A 125 -19.30 -12.24 -2.33
CA SER A 125 -18.79 -11.61 -1.09
C SER A 125 -18.13 -12.61 -0.15
N THR A 126 -18.77 -13.78 0.06
CA THR A 126 -18.24 -14.85 0.92
C THR A 126 -16.92 -15.41 0.39
N GLU A 127 -16.79 -15.56 -0.92
CA GLU A 127 -15.55 -16.04 -1.53
C GLU A 127 -14.42 -15.00 -1.42
N ARG A 128 -14.72 -13.71 -1.55
CA ARG A 128 -13.74 -12.62 -1.30
C ARG A 128 -13.23 -12.64 0.13
N ASP A 129 -14.15 -12.75 1.10
CA ASP A 129 -13.79 -12.82 2.53
C ASP A 129 -12.93 -14.05 2.81
N THR A 130 -13.26 -15.19 2.22
CA THR A 130 -12.49 -16.43 2.34
C THR A 130 -11.10 -16.28 1.73
N LEU A 131 -11.00 -15.73 0.52
CA LEU A 131 -9.73 -15.47 -0.15
C LEU A 131 -8.84 -14.55 0.69
N ALA A 132 -9.40 -13.44 1.18
CA ALA A 132 -8.68 -12.51 2.04
C ALA A 132 -8.19 -13.16 3.33
N ALA A 133 -9.00 -14.04 3.95
CA ALA A 133 -8.61 -14.79 5.15
C ALA A 133 -7.45 -15.76 4.87
N LEU A 134 -7.50 -16.48 3.75
CA LEU A 134 -6.45 -17.40 3.33
C LEU A 134 -5.14 -16.65 3.01
N CYS A 135 -5.22 -15.53 2.31
CA CYS A 135 -4.06 -14.68 2.04
C CYS A 135 -3.42 -14.16 3.33
N ARG A 136 -4.21 -13.71 4.32
CA ARG A 136 -3.68 -13.27 5.63
C ARG A 136 -2.94 -14.39 6.37
N LYS A 137 -3.42 -15.62 6.30
CA LYS A 137 -2.70 -16.78 6.89
C LYS A 137 -1.32 -16.96 6.25
N ILE A 138 -1.24 -16.85 4.92
CA ILE A 138 0.03 -16.96 4.18
C ILE A 138 0.95 -15.79 4.55
N VAL A 139 0.44 -14.55 4.54
CA VAL A 139 1.19 -13.33 4.94
C VAL A 139 1.81 -13.50 6.32
N HIS A 140 1.02 -13.97 7.30
CA HIS A 140 1.49 -14.20 8.66
C HIS A 140 2.57 -15.29 8.72
N GLN A 141 2.34 -16.44 8.07
CA GLN A 141 3.27 -17.57 8.04
C GLN A 141 4.60 -17.19 7.37
N GLN A 142 4.55 -16.32 6.33
CA GLN A 142 5.74 -15.83 5.63
C GLN A 142 6.45 -14.67 6.36
N GLY A 143 5.97 -14.25 7.53
CA GLY A 143 6.58 -13.17 8.32
C GLY A 143 6.55 -11.81 7.61
N LEU A 144 5.57 -11.58 6.72
CA LEU A 144 5.43 -10.28 6.05
C LEU A 144 4.82 -9.26 7.02
N THR A 145 5.27 -8.01 6.91
CA THR A 145 4.71 -6.93 7.71
C THR A 145 3.27 -6.67 7.26
N PRO A 146 2.28 -6.76 8.16
CA PRO A 146 0.88 -6.54 7.82
C PRO A 146 0.67 -5.15 7.19
N ASP A 147 -0.18 -5.09 6.17
CA ASP A 147 -0.57 -3.88 5.45
C ASP A 147 0.57 -3.12 4.77
N VAL A 148 1.74 -3.73 4.62
CA VAL A 148 2.91 -3.16 3.93
C VAL A 148 3.18 -3.95 2.66
N HIS A 149 3.12 -3.26 1.51
CA HIS A 149 3.45 -3.88 0.24
C HIS A 149 4.96 -4.13 0.14
N PRO A 150 5.41 -5.35 -0.19
CA PRO A 150 6.84 -5.69 -0.22
C PRO A 150 7.64 -4.89 -1.26
N GLY A 151 6.99 -4.24 -2.22
CA GLY A 151 7.60 -3.37 -3.22
C GLY A 151 8.38 -2.19 -2.63
N TYR A 152 8.08 -1.77 -1.40
CA TYR A 152 8.85 -0.73 -0.72
C TYR A 152 10.32 -1.09 -0.52
N ARG A 153 10.64 -2.38 -0.36
CA ARG A 153 12.02 -2.84 -0.19
C ARG A 153 12.87 -2.73 -1.46
N LYS A 154 12.25 -2.45 -2.60
CA LYS A 154 12.92 -2.29 -3.90
C LYS A 154 13.11 -0.81 -4.30
N LEU A 155 12.68 0.11 -3.45
CA LEU A 155 12.87 1.55 -3.59
C LEU A 155 14.18 1.97 -2.92
#